data_1d8e694a754326b8c5d851c75486b08e
#
_entry.id   1d8e694a754326b8c5d851c75486b08e
#
_cell.length_a   1.000
_cell.length_b   1.000
_cell.length_c   1.000
_cell.angle_alpha   90.00
_cell.angle_beta   90.00
_cell.angle_gamma   90.00
#
_symmetry.space_group_name_H-M   'P 1'
#
loop_
_entity.id
_entity.type
_entity.pdbx_description
1 polymer ?
#
loop_
_entity_poly.entity_id
_entity_poly.type
_entity_poly.pdbx_seq_one_letter_code
_entity_poly.pdbx_strand_id
1 'polypeptide(L)'
;MLPNHGENKVTHNTKKSKFVPIAKRSLLGVAIASALHTPMAFSQDASADGNVEVIEVRGIVSSLKRAMSDKKESMAVSDGIAAEDLGKFPDLNVAESLQRITGVSIDRSGGEGQQVTVRGFGPQFNTVLVNGRQLASDADGRAFNFDVLAADQITGANIYKSAVANMQSGGIGST
;
A
#
# COMPACT_ATOMS: atom_id res chain seq x y z
N MET A 1 -14.23 -36.81 46.62
CA MET A 1 -14.72 -35.61 47.33
C MET A 1 -14.98 -34.54 46.25
N LEU A 2 -16.23 -34.46 45.77
CA LEU A 2 -16.70 -33.56 44.71
C LEU A 2 -17.39 -32.38 45.35
N PRO A 3 -17.18 -31.14 44.89
CA PRO A 3 -18.05 -30.03 45.32
C PRO A 3 -19.17 -29.78 44.28
N ASN A 4 -20.27 -29.64 44.85
CA ASN A 4 -21.64 -29.29 44.60
C ASN A 4 -21.88 -28.18 43.57
N HIS A 5 -22.78 -28.46 42.62
CA HIS A 5 -23.37 -27.53 41.68
C HIS A 5 -24.47 -26.69 42.37
N GLY A 6 -24.31 -25.38 42.40
CA GLY A 6 -25.33 -24.43 42.79
C GLY A 6 -26.27 -24.10 41.62
N GLU A 7 -27.52 -24.51 41.76
CA GLU A 7 -28.61 -24.13 40.83
C GLU A 7 -29.01 -22.66 41.05
N ASN A 8 -28.93 -21.87 40.01
CA ASN A 8 -29.45 -20.50 39.97
C ASN A 8 -30.91 -20.53 39.51
N LYS A 9 -31.84 -20.37 40.45
CA LYS A 9 -33.27 -20.19 40.18
C LYS A 9 -33.54 -18.79 39.64
N VAL A 10 -33.94 -18.71 38.37
CA VAL A 10 -34.49 -17.51 37.76
C VAL A 10 -35.96 -17.37 38.17
N THR A 11 -36.28 -16.36 38.98
CA THR A 11 -37.64 -16.02 39.32
C THR A 11 -38.27 -15.12 38.27
N HIS A 12 -39.25 -15.64 37.55
CA HIS A 12 -40.13 -14.88 36.67
C HIS A 12 -41.11 -14.02 37.46
N ASN A 13 -40.95 -12.72 37.39
CA ASN A 13 -41.90 -11.76 37.97
C ASN A 13 -42.93 -11.34 36.90
N THR A 14 -44.10 -11.97 36.91
CA THR A 14 -45.22 -11.63 36.03
C THR A 14 -46.02 -10.46 36.64
N LYS A 15 -45.78 -9.26 36.13
CA LYS A 15 -46.58 -8.08 36.42
C LYS A 15 -47.91 -8.15 35.66
N LYS A 16 -48.99 -8.37 36.41
CA LYS A 16 -50.39 -8.33 35.89
C LYS A 16 -50.74 -6.90 35.44
N SER A 17 -50.96 -6.72 34.14
CA SER A 17 -51.49 -5.50 33.54
C SER A 17 -52.97 -5.37 33.84
N LYS A 18 -53.37 -4.27 34.48
CA LYS A 18 -54.78 -3.93 34.69
C LYS A 18 -55.33 -3.28 33.41
N PHE A 19 -56.30 -3.94 32.81
CA PHE A 19 -57.09 -3.35 31.71
C PHE A 19 -57.96 -2.22 32.25
N VAL A 20 -57.81 -1.02 31.65
CA VAL A 20 -58.71 0.12 31.85
C VAL A 20 -59.60 0.24 30.60
N PRO A 21 -60.93 0.37 30.73
CA PRO A 21 -61.81 0.38 29.57
C PRO A 21 -61.72 1.71 28.79
N ILE A 22 -61.54 1.54 27.48
CA ILE A 22 -61.52 2.62 26.48
C ILE A 22 -62.94 3.04 26.16
N ALA A 23 -63.43 4.11 26.75
CA ALA A 23 -64.59 4.81 26.22
C ALA A 23 -64.49 6.31 26.59
N LYS A 24 -64.51 7.15 25.55
CA LYS A 24 -64.63 8.62 25.56
C LYS A 24 -63.34 9.45 25.54
N ARG A 25 -62.48 9.21 24.54
CA ARG A 25 -61.46 10.20 24.10
C ARG A 25 -61.07 10.05 22.62
N SER A 26 -62.06 9.96 21.72
CA SER A 26 -61.80 9.65 20.33
C SER A 26 -61.88 10.88 19.36
N LEU A 27 -61.96 12.11 19.86
CA LEU A 27 -62.05 13.27 19.00
C LEU A 27 -60.82 14.22 19.02
N LEU A 28 -59.93 14.03 19.97
CA LEU A 28 -58.68 14.84 20.03
C LEU A 28 -57.47 14.14 19.42
N GLY A 29 -57.57 12.86 19.10
CA GLY A 29 -56.47 12.06 18.56
C GLY A 29 -56.25 12.22 17.06
N VAL A 30 -57.27 12.61 16.31
CA VAL A 30 -57.19 12.72 14.84
C VAL A 30 -56.47 14.00 14.34
N ALA A 31 -56.50 15.05 15.16
CA ALA A 31 -55.84 16.32 14.78
C ALA A 31 -54.31 16.31 15.03
N ILE A 32 -53.80 15.40 15.84
CA ILE A 32 -52.35 15.33 16.14
C ILE A 32 -51.62 14.37 15.20
N ALA A 33 -52.34 13.44 14.59
CA ALA A 33 -51.74 12.47 13.65
C ALA A 33 -51.32 13.05 12.29
N SER A 34 -51.86 14.23 11.91
CA SER A 34 -51.51 14.89 10.63
C SER A 34 -50.28 15.78 10.69
N ALA A 35 -49.77 16.08 11.88
CA ALA A 35 -48.57 16.95 12.05
C ALA A 35 -47.24 16.20 12.10
N LEU A 36 -47.26 14.88 12.06
CA LEU A 36 -46.06 14.02 12.14
C LEU A 36 -45.65 13.42 10.79
N HIS A 37 -46.12 14.00 9.67
CA HIS A 37 -45.52 13.69 8.40
C HIS A 37 -44.29 14.59 8.22
N THR A 38 -43.23 14.30 8.97
CA THR A 38 -41.92 14.76 8.56
C THR A 38 -41.61 14.07 7.23
N PRO A 39 -41.32 14.79 6.13
CA PRO A 39 -40.79 14.15 4.96
C PRO A 39 -39.50 13.44 5.45
N MET A 40 -39.45 12.14 5.33
CA MET A 40 -38.18 11.44 5.33
C MET A 40 -37.38 12.09 4.21
N ALA A 41 -36.48 12.99 4.56
CA ALA A 41 -35.38 13.32 3.70
C ALA A 41 -34.68 11.98 3.46
N PHE A 42 -34.92 11.38 2.30
CA PHE A 42 -33.99 10.41 1.77
C PHE A 42 -32.68 11.17 1.68
N SER A 43 -31.84 11.00 2.69
CA SER A 43 -30.42 11.22 2.52
C SER A 43 -30.11 10.38 1.30
N GLN A 44 -29.97 11.03 0.16
CA GLN A 44 -29.24 10.48 -0.95
C GLN A 44 -27.90 10.15 -0.31
N ASP A 45 -27.75 8.87 0.02
CA ASP A 45 -26.45 8.27 0.20
C ASP A 45 -25.73 8.65 -1.10
N ALA A 46 -25.04 9.77 -1.05
CA ALA A 46 -24.00 10.02 -2.01
C ALA A 46 -23.12 8.81 -1.84
N SER A 47 -23.30 7.84 -2.71
CA SER A 47 -22.34 6.80 -2.94
C SER A 47 -21.06 7.55 -3.23
N ALA A 48 -20.43 7.98 -2.16
CA ALA A 48 -19.05 8.39 -2.20
C ALA A 48 -18.37 7.21 -2.88
N ASP A 49 -17.82 7.48 -4.02
CA ASP A 49 -17.00 6.61 -4.83
C ASP A 49 -15.80 6.12 -3.98
N GLY A 50 -16.12 5.42 -2.89
CA GLY A 50 -15.15 4.82 -1.97
C GLY A 50 -14.43 3.62 -2.60
N ASN A 51 -14.76 3.31 -3.85
CA ASN A 51 -14.18 2.15 -4.54
C ASN A 51 -12.80 2.46 -5.13
N VAL A 52 -12.50 3.74 -5.39
CA VAL A 52 -11.23 4.14 -6.01
C VAL A 52 -10.08 4.08 -4.98
N GLU A 53 -10.30 4.57 -3.76
CA GLU A 53 -9.28 4.51 -2.70
C GLU A 53 -8.94 3.08 -2.25
N VAL A 54 -9.95 2.20 -2.18
CA VAL A 54 -9.74 0.79 -1.79
C VAL A 54 -8.94 0.03 -2.83
N ILE A 55 -9.09 0.34 -4.12
CA ILE A 55 -8.32 -0.29 -5.19
C ILE A 55 -6.85 0.14 -5.14
N GLU A 56 -6.59 1.41 -4.87
CA GLU A 56 -5.24 1.94 -4.77
C GLU A 56 -4.47 1.34 -3.59
N VAL A 57 -5.09 1.28 -2.41
CA VAL A 57 -4.49 0.63 -1.22
C VAL A 57 -4.23 -0.86 -1.47
N ARG A 58 -5.11 -1.56 -2.18
CA ARG A 58 -4.88 -2.96 -2.57
C ARG A 58 -3.71 -3.10 -3.54
N GLY A 59 -3.53 -2.18 -4.47
CA GLY A 59 -2.39 -2.14 -5.37
C GLY A 59 -1.07 -2.06 -4.62
N ILE A 60 -0.92 -1.12 -3.68
CA ILE A 60 0.28 -0.96 -2.85
C ILE A 60 0.55 -2.21 -1.99
N VAL A 61 -0.47 -2.75 -1.34
CA VAL A 61 -0.30 -3.98 -0.53
C VAL A 61 0.12 -5.17 -1.38
N SER A 62 -0.39 -5.29 -2.60
CA SER A 62 -0.01 -6.38 -3.51
C SER A 62 1.42 -6.23 -4.02
N SER A 63 1.88 -5.01 -4.32
CA SER A 63 3.25 -4.75 -4.77
C SER A 63 4.26 -5.01 -3.64
N LEU A 64 3.98 -4.56 -2.43
CA LEU A 64 4.80 -4.85 -1.26
C LEU A 64 4.90 -6.36 -0.96
N LYS A 65 3.79 -7.09 -1.07
CA LYS A 65 3.80 -8.55 -0.89
C LYS A 65 4.66 -9.23 -1.96
N ARG A 66 4.59 -8.80 -3.22
CA ARG A 66 5.47 -9.32 -4.29
C ARG A 66 6.93 -9.03 -4.01
N ALA A 67 7.29 -7.79 -3.68
CA ALA A 67 8.65 -7.42 -3.35
C ALA A 67 9.21 -8.23 -2.15
N MET A 68 8.38 -8.50 -1.14
CA MET A 68 8.75 -9.36 -0.01
C MET A 68 8.91 -10.83 -0.42
N SER A 69 8.06 -11.35 -1.31
CA SER A 69 8.14 -12.72 -1.83
C SER A 69 9.43 -12.90 -2.64
N ASP A 70 9.68 -11.98 -3.57
CA ASP A 70 10.88 -12.00 -4.40
C ASP A 70 12.16 -11.94 -3.57
N LYS A 71 12.16 -11.10 -2.54
CA LYS A 71 13.27 -11.02 -1.58
C LYS A 71 13.46 -12.30 -0.79
N LYS A 72 12.37 -12.95 -0.38
CA LYS A 72 12.41 -14.22 0.37
C LYS A 72 12.89 -15.39 -0.49
N GLU A 73 12.51 -15.41 -1.77
CA GLU A 73 12.88 -16.48 -2.72
C GLU A 73 14.26 -16.27 -3.32
N SER A 74 14.78 -15.05 -3.27
CA SER A 74 16.12 -14.73 -3.78
C SER A 74 17.20 -15.41 -2.94
N MET A 75 18.12 -16.08 -3.62
CA MET A 75 19.34 -16.64 -2.99
C MET A 75 20.37 -15.54 -2.65
N ALA A 76 20.19 -14.35 -3.18
CA ALA A 76 21.04 -13.18 -2.96
C ALA A 76 20.36 -12.14 -2.07
N VAL A 77 21.14 -11.27 -1.48
CA VAL A 77 20.59 -10.08 -0.82
C VAL A 77 20.10 -9.13 -1.90
N SER A 78 18.79 -9.10 -2.12
CA SER A 78 18.14 -8.28 -3.13
C SER A 78 16.99 -7.47 -2.54
N ASP A 79 16.73 -6.32 -3.13
CA ASP A 79 15.54 -5.51 -2.88
C ASP A 79 14.99 -5.03 -4.22
N GLY A 80 13.66 -5.04 -4.34
CA GLY A 80 12.98 -4.64 -5.58
C GLY A 80 11.94 -3.56 -5.36
N ILE A 81 11.69 -2.78 -6.41
CA ILE A 81 10.58 -1.83 -6.52
C ILE A 81 9.74 -2.25 -7.72
N ALA A 82 8.44 -2.38 -7.51
CA ALA A 82 7.49 -2.72 -8.57
C ALA A 82 6.99 -1.45 -9.30
N ALA A 83 6.43 -1.66 -10.50
CA ALA A 83 5.90 -0.58 -11.34
C ALA A 83 4.85 0.28 -10.63
N GLU A 84 4.01 -0.34 -9.80
CA GLU A 84 2.99 0.38 -9.06
C GLU A 84 3.57 1.40 -8.08
N ASP A 85 4.80 1.17 -7.63
CA ASP A 85 5.50 2.09 -6.74
C ASP A 85 6.34 3.11 -7.52
N LEU A 86 6.84 2.74 -8.71
CA LEU A 86 7.58 3.64 -9.60
C LEU A 86 6.69 4.74 -10.20
N GLY A 87 5.46 4.38 -10.63
CA GLY A 87 4.56 5.32 -11.31
C GLY A 87 3.70 6.21 -10.40
N LYS A 88 3.66 5.95 -9.09
CA LYS A 88 2.80 6.69 -8.15
C LYS A 88 3.46 7.91 -7.52
N PHE A 89 4.76 7.95 -7.52
CA PHE A 89 5.51 9.08 -7.00
C PHE A 89 5.93 10.00 -8.14
N PRO A 90 5.99 11.31 -7.92
CA PRO A 90 6.43 12.27 -8.93
C PRO A 90 7.95 12.23 -9.10
N ASP A 91 8.50 11.03 -9.31
CA ASP A 91 9.92 10.84 -9.57
C ASP A 91 10.21 11.11 -11.04
N LEU A 92 11.20 11.92 -11.31
CA LEU A 92 11.59 12.26 -12.69
C LEU A 92 12.30 11.10 -13.36
N ASN A 93 13.11 10.37 -12.61
CA ASN A 93 13.88 9.24 -13.14
C ASN A 93 13.97 8.06 -12.15
N VAL A 94 14.48 6.94 -12.66
CA VAL A 94 14.61 5.69 -11.91
C VAL A 94 15.51 5.83 -10.67
N ALA A 95 16.56 6.65 -10.71
CA ALA A 95 17.46 6.83 -9.57
C ALA A 95 16.72 7.36 -8.35
N GLU A 96 15.80 8.30 -8.53
CA GLU A 96 15.00 8.86 -7.43
C GLU A 96 14.10 7.80 -6.77
N SER A 97 13.51 6.93 -7.56
CA SER A 97 12.74 5.80 -7.05
C SER A 97 13.62 4.81 -6.30
N LEU A 98 14.81 4.51 -6.81
CA LEU A 98 15.76 3.60 -6.17
C LEU A 98 16.26 4.10 -4.82
N GLN A 99 16.26 5.41 -4.57
CA GLN A 99 16.65 5.99 -3.27
C GLN A 99 15.78 5.49 -2.11
N ARG A 100 14.57 5.00 -2.38
CA ARG A 100 13.68 4.44 -1.35
C ARG A 100 14.15 3.07 -0.85
N ILE A 101 15.03 2.41 -1.60
CA ILE A 101 15.60 1.13 -1.19
C ILE A 101 16.65 1.35 -0.11
N THR A 102 16.58 0.58 0.94
CA THR A 102 17.52 0.66 2.07
C THR A 102 18.98 0.48 1.61
N GLY A 103 19.84 1.40 1.98
CA GLY A 103 21.27 1.36 1.63
C GLY A 103 21.58 1.84 0.22
N VAL A 104 20.62 2.50 -0.44
CA VAL A 104 20.81 3.18 -1.70
C VAL A 104 20.83 4.69 -1.45
N SER A 105 21.80 5.37 -2.02
CA SER A 105 21.88 6.81 -2.09
C SER A 105 22.10 7.26 -3.52
N ILE A 106 21.68 8.48 -3.82
CA ILE A 106 21.82 9.03 -5.18
C ILE A 106 22.65 10.31 -5.13
N ASP A 107 23.44 10.50 -6.17
CA ASP A 107 24.09 11.76 -6.44
C ASP A 107 23.23 12.54 -7.43
N ARG A 108 23.03 13.82 -7.16
CA ARG A 108 22.16 14.69 -7.96
C ARG A 108 22.99 15.68 -8.75
N SER A 109 22.61 15.90 -9.98
CA SER A 109 23.15 16.97 -10.83
C SER A 109 22.00 17.62 -11.60
N GLY A 110 22.02 18.92 -11.72
CA GLY A 110 20.94 19.65 -12.39
C GLY A 110 19.57 19.56 -11.71
N GLY A 111 19.49 19.07 -10.45
CA GLY A 111 18.23 18.85 -9.73
C GLY A 111 17.68 17.44 -9.85
N GLU A 112 18.24 16.61 -10.72
CA GLU A 112 17.79 15.23 -10.95
C GLU A 112 18.80 14.22 -10.38
N GLY A 113 18.30 13.03 -10.04
CA GLY A 113 19.14 11.92 -9.62
C GLY A 113 19.94 11.37 -10.81
N GLN A 114 21.26 11.44 -10.76
CA GLN A 114 22.11 11.03 -11.87
C GLN A 114 22.75 9.68 -11.62
N GLN A 115 23.38 9.49 -10.49
CA GLN A 115 24.16 8.30 -10.21
C GLN A 115 23.70 7.63 -8.92
N VAL A 116 23.89 6.32 -8.83
CA VAL A 116 23.43 5.51 -7.69
C VAL A 116 24.62 4.90 -6.98
N THR A 117 24.66 5.10 -5.68
CA THR A 117 25.61 4.50 -4.75
C THR A 117 24.90 3.46 -3.89
N VAL A 118 25.41 2.25 -3.82
CA VAL A 118 24.80 1.15 -3.05
C VAL A 118 25.73 0.71 -1.94
N ARG A 119 25.25 0.75 -0.69
CA ARG A 119 26.02 0.37 0.51
C ARG A 119 27.37 1.11 0.65
N GLY A 120 27.43 2.35 0.17
CA GLY A 120 28.66 3.14 0.17
C GLY A 120 29.66 2.81 -0.95
N PHE A 121 29.35 1.81 -1.80
CA PHE A 121 30.13 1.61 -3.03
C PHE A 121 29.69 2.61 -4.09
N GLY A 122 30.62 3.43 -4.54
CA GLY A 122 30.35 4.47 -5.54
C GLY A 122 29.83 3.92 -6.88
N PRO A 123 29.30 4.80 -7.73
CA PRO A 123 28.60 4.41 -8.96
C PRO A 123 29.44 3.54 -9.92
N GLN A 124 30.74 3.75 -9.94
CA GLN A 124 31.69 3.00 -10.80
C GLN A 124 31.85 1.52 -10.39
N PHE A 125 31.40 1.13 -9.20
CA PHE A 125 31.46 -0.24 -8.70
C PHE A 125 30.14 -0.99 -8.89
N ASN A 126 29.12 -0.32 -9.37
CA ASN A 126 27.81 -0.90 -9.63
C ASN A 126 27.66 -1.23 -11.11
N THR A 127 26.99 -2.33 -11.42
CA THR A 127 26.61 -2.68 -12.80
C THR A 127 25.12 -2.46 -12.99
N VAL A 128 24.74 -1.75 -14.03
CA VAL A 128 23.34 -1.52 -14.37
C VAL A 128 22.98 -2.33 -15.62
N LEU A 129 21.92 -3.12 -15.49
CA LEU A 129 21.40 -3.95 -16.57
C LEU A 129 19.94 -3.56 -16.86
N VAL A 130 19.62 -3.32 -18.11
CA VAL A 130 18.23 -3.18 -18.55
C VAL A 130 17.86 -4.41 -19.37
N ASN A 131 16.87 -5.14 -18.89
CA ASN A 131 16.46 -6.42 -19.46
C ASN A 131 17.64 -7.42 -19.61
N GLY A 132 18.53 -7.44 -18.60
CA GLY A 132 19.68 -8.33 -18.55
C GLY A 132 20.87 -7.88 -19.43
N ARG A 133 20.81 -6.71 -20.04
CA ARG A 133 21.87 -6.16 -20.90
C ARG A 133 22.43 -4.87 -20.34
N GLN A 134 23.73 -4.72 -20.39
CA GLN A 134 24.39 -3.47 -20.05
C GLN A 134 24.11 -2.41 -21.11
N LEU A 135 23.65 -1.25 -20.68
CA LEU A 135 23.51 -0.07 -21.52
C LEU A 135 24.79 0.75 -21.50
N ALA A 136 25.09 1.38 -22.65
CA ALA A 136 26.10 2.42 -22.70
C ALA A 136 25.62 3.64 -21.87
N SER A 137 26.55 4.27 -21.19
CA SER A 137 26.32 5.51 -20.45
C SER A 137 27.27 6.58 -20.99
N ASP A 138 26.86 7.81 -20.91
CA ASP A 138 27.66 8.99 -21.22
C ASP A 138 28.55 9.45 -20.05
N ALA A 139 28.44 8.76 -18.92
CA ALA A 139 29.26 9.04 -17.76
C ALA A 139 30.71 8.68 -17.98
N ASP A 140 31.62 9.46 -17.40
CA ASP A 140 33.03 9.15 -17.40
C ASP A 140 33.31 7.83 -16.67
N GLY A 141 34.00 6.91 -17.31
CA GLY A 141 34.40 5.65 -16.72
C GLY A 141 33.29 4.58 -16.73
N ARG A 142 33.04 3.94 -15.57
CA ARG A 142 32.11 2.81 -15.42
C ARG A 142 30.78 3.17 -14.76
N ALA A 143 30.62 4.42 -14.38
CA ALA A 143 29.39 4.89 -13.77
C ALA A 143 28.26 4.91 -14.81
N PHE A 144 27.03 4.70 -14.34
CA PHE A 144 25.85 4.80 -15.19
C PHE A 144 25.04 6.04 -14.80
N ASN A 145 24.69 6.86 -15.77
CA ASN A 145 23.79 7.99 -15.59
C ASN A 145 22.35 7.55 -15.80
N PHE A 146 21.52 7.73 -14.77
CA PHE A 146 20.11 7.35 -14.77
C PHE A 146 19.18 8.41 -15.39
N ASP A 147 19.69 9.56 -15.75
CA ASP A 147 18.94 10.63 -16.42
C ASP A 147 18.34 10.20 -17.77
N VAL A 148 18.94 9.20 -18.41
CA VAL A 148 18.43 8.60 -19.65
C VAL A 148 17.23 7.66 -19.44
N LEU A 149 16.90 7.31 -18.18
CA LEU A 149 15.84 6.36 -17.85
C LEU A 149 14.72 7.05 -17.07
N ALA A 150 13.66 7.42 -17.77
CA ALA A 150 12.46 7.95 -17.12
C ALA A 150 11.75 6.87 -16.29
N ALA A 151 11.22 7.27 -15.14
CA ALA A 151 10.59 6.33 -14.20
C ALA A 151 9.34 5.62 -14.77
N ASP A 152 8.63 6.27 -15.69
CA ASP A 152 7.43 5.74 -16.34
C ASP A 152 7.71 4.67 -17.42
N GLN A 153 8.96 4.57 -17.89
CA GLN A 153 9.35 3.58 -18.88
C GLN A 153 9.71 2.22 -18.28
N ILE A 154 9.86 2.16 -16.95
CA ILE A 154 10.35 0.99 -16.25
C ILE A 154 9.21 0.32 -15.46
N THR A 155 9.04 -0.98 -15.67
CA THR A 155 8.01 -1.78 -14.97
C THR A 155 8.44 -2.31 -13.62
N GLY A 156 9.70 -2.14 -13.26
CA GLY A 156 10.26 -2.55 -11.98
C GLY A 156 11.77 -2.54 -12.01
N ALA A 157 12.39 -2.47 -10.85
CA ALA A 157 13.82 -2.53 -10.69
C ALA A 157 14.20 -3.40 -9.51
N ASN A 158 15.22 -4.22 -9.67
CA ASN A 158 15.78 -5.08 -8.62
C ASN A 158 17.24 -4.69 -8.40
N ILE A 159 17.63 -4.54 -7.15
CA ILE A 159 19.02 -4.31 -6.76
C ILE A 159 19.55 -5.55 -6.06
N TYR A 160 20.52 -6.19 -6.66
CA TYR A 160 21.25 -7.31 -6.05
C TYR A 160 22.47 -6.76 -5.32
N LYS A 161 22.42 -6.82 -4.01
CA LYS A 161 23.46 -6.30 -3.11
C LYS A 161 24.56 -7.31 -2.80
N SER A 162 24.44 -8.52 -3.32
CA SER A 162 25.44 -9.56 -3.27
C SER A 162 25.60 -10.18 -4.65
N ALA A 163 26.80 -10.69 -4.95
CA ALA A 163 27.08 -11.33 -6.23
C ALA A 163 26.19 -12.56 -6.45
N VAL A 164 25.73 -12.74 -7.68
CA VAL A 164 24.92 -13.88 -8.13
C VAL A 164 25.57 -14.47 -9.37
N ALA A 165 25.74 -15.80 -9.36
CA ALA A 165 26.50 -16.49 -10.39
C ALA A 165 25.86 -16.44 -11.80
N ASN A 166 24.56 -16.22 -11.88
CA ASN A 166 23.81 -16.13 -13.12
C ASN A 166 23.79 -14.71 -13.74
N MET A 167 24.42 -13.74 -13.09
CA MET A 167 24.50 -12.37 -13.58
C MET A 167 25.86 -12.06 -14.20
N GLN A 168 25.84 -11.07 -15.06
CA GLN A 168 27.06 -10.55 -15.66
C GLN A 168 28.02 -10.05 -14.58
N SER A 169 29.28 -10.46 -14.68
CA SER A 169 30.32 -10.01 -13.75
C SER A 169 30.67 -8.54 -13.98
N GLY A 170 31.02 -7.82 -12.92
CA GLY A 170 31.44 -6.43 -13.00
C GLY A 170 30.90 -5.53 -11.88
N GLY A 171 29.79 -5.88 -11.27
CA GLY A 171 29.23 -5.20 -10.13
C GLY A 171 29.84 -5.68 -8.82
N ILE A 172 30.91 -5.04 -8.35
CA ILE A 172 31.51 -5.34 -7.05
C ILE A 172 30.63 -4.84 -5.90
N GLY A 173 30.00 -3.70 -6.10
CA GLY A 173 29.11 -3.09 -5.12
C GLY A 173 27.68 -3.64 -5.21
N SER A 174 27.15 -3.70 -6.43
CA SER A 174 25.78 -4.19 -6.72
C SER A 174 25.57 -4.42 -8.22
N THR A 175 24.47 -5.09 -8.50
CA THR A 175 23.91 -5.20 -9.86
C THR A 175 22.42 -4.88 -9.81
#